data_6728ca602488c76b6a7e56a3fea0d6e0
#
_entry.id   6728ca602488c76b6a7e56a3fea0d6e0
#
_cell.length_a   1.000
_cell.length_b   1.000
_cell.length_c   1.000
_cell.angle_alpha   90.00
_cell.angle_beta   90.00
_cell.angle_gamma   90.00
#
_symmetry.space_group_name_H-M   'P 1'
#
loop_
_entity.id
_entity.type
_entity.pdbx_description
1 polymer ?
#
loop_
_entity_poly.entity_id
_entity_poly.type
_entity_poly.pdbx_seq_one_letter_code
_entity_poly.pdbx_strand_id
1 'polypeptide(L)'
;MSIRKYGTRYFNPAPSPSGDRIAVAEYPVEGSSYLVFLTSGQQHLIGKVEAPSKGQIKEIAFVGETVYCSAILDKGLGVYRFDGDSWTEVIPQQNQTLTGLKSDGKYLYFTSDLSGINNLYAFDTGTSTLYKLTNALYGASDGFIRDGVVYYSEFDHQGYHLAKNDLKELKWEEADFASPYKYPIAEMLSQQAKEQTRLDTLQSVVDITSEEKYPSKRYSKLGHLFRVHSWGPVYYNVDNIMNMSYESIYDLASLGATVYSQNTLGTAVTMLGYSYHKGFHSGHAKFTYTGWGPAIELA
;
A
#
# COMPACT_ATOMS: atom_id res chain seq x y z
N MET A 1 17.69 6.70 23.07
CA MET A 1 18.88 6.36 22.24
C MET A 1 18.37 5.70 20.98
N SER A 2 18.65 6.24 19.78
CA SER A 2 18.15 5.68 18.50
C SER A 2 19.19 4.68 18.01
N ILE A 3 18.79 3.42 17.81
CA ILE A 3 19.65 2.43 17.13
C ILE A 3 19.65 2.79 15.65
N ARG A 4 20.71 3.43 15.18
CA ARG A 4 20.91 3.65 13.76
C ARG A 4 22.06 2.78 13.26
N LYS A 5 21.73 1.72 12.54
CA LYS A 5 22.68 0.98 11.73
C LYS A 5 22.58 1.51 10.30
N TYR A 6 23.68 1.97 9.74
CA TYR A 6 23.70 2.46 8.36
C TYR A 6 23.26 1.37 7.38
N GLY A 7 22.29 1.68 6.49
CA GLY A 7 21.80 0.73 5.49
C GLY A 7 20.78 -0.29 6.00
N THR A 8 20.25 -0.14 7.22
CA THR A 8 19.18 -1.02 7.73
C THR A 8 18.03 -0.22 8.34
N ARG A 9 16.82 -0.80 8.31
CA ARG A 9 15.63 -0.24 8.95
C ARG A 9 15.01 -1.28 9.87
N TYR A 10 14.53 -0.83 11.03
CA TYR A 10 13.80 -1.65 12.00
C TYR A 10 12.32 -1.28 11.98
N PHE A 11 11.45 -2.29 11.95
CA PHE A 11 10.00 -2.12 11.90
C PHE A 11 9.32 -3.04 12.90
N ASN A 12 8.09 -2.67 13.28
CA ASN A 12 7.14 -3.45 14.05
C ASN A 12 7.74 -4.06 15.32
N PRO A 13 8.21 -3.21 16.25
CA PRO A 13 8.73 -3.70 17.53
C PRO A 13 7.63 -4.34 18.34
N ALA A 14 7.88 -5.55 18.84
CA ALA A 14 7.02 -6.28 19.75
C ALA A 14 7.81 -6.55 21.04
N PRO A 15 7.36 -6.03 22.22
CA PRO A 15 7.96 -6.38 23.49
C PRO A 15 7.54 -7.79 23.92
N SER A 16 8.45 -8.53 24.57
CA SER A 16 8.09 -9.79 25.24
C SER A 16 7.15 -9.53 26.43
N PRO A 17 6.31 -10.49 26.81
CA PRO A 17 5.46 -10.38 28.00
C PRO A 17 6.27 -10.18 29.29
N SER A 18 7.47 -10.76 29.40
CA SER A 18 8.41 -10.53 30.50
C SER A 18 8.99 -9.11 30.53
N GLY A 19 8.93 -8.38 29.40
CA GLY A 19 9.47 -7.03 29.25
C GLY A 19 11.00 -6.95 29.17
N ASP A 20 11.70 -8.07 29.09
CA ASP A 20 13.17 -8.14 29.08
C ASP A 20 13.78 -8.00 27.68
N ARG A 21 13.02 -8.31 26.64
CA ARG A 21 13.45 -8.28 25.23
C ARG A 21 12.41 -7.69 24.32
N ILE A 22 12.88 -7.24 23.16
CA ILE A 22 12.05 -6.70 22.08
C ILE A 22 12.42 -7.46 20.81
N ALA A 23 11.41 -7.99 20.12
CA ALA A 23 11.57 -8.52 18.76
C ALA A 23 11.26 -7.43 17.73
N VAL A 24 12.09 -7.30 16.70
CA VAL A 24 11.90 -6.33 15.63
C VAL A 24 12.19 -6.96 14.27
N ALA A 25 11.53 -6.50 13.23
CA ALA A 25 11.87 -6.84 11.85
C ALA A 25 12.99 -5.92 11.35
N GLU A 26 14.11 -6.48 10.93
CA GLU A 26 15.22 -5.75 10.29
C GLU A 26 15.11 -5.92 8.77
N TYR A 27 15.11 -4.78 8.04
CA TYR A 27 15.17 -4.76 6.59
C TYR A 27 16.49 -4.16 6.14
N PRO A 28 17.42 -4.97 5.59
CA PRO A 28 18.61 -4.47 4.94
C PRO A 28 18.27 -3.80 3.60
N VAL A 29 19.24 -3.10 3.01
CA VAL A 29 19.06 -2.49 1.67
C VAL A 29 18.82 -3.55 0.59
N GLU A 30 19.45 -4.70 0.76
CA GLU A 30 19.35 -5.83 -0.18
C GLU A 30 19.13 -7.13 0.60
N GLY A 31 18.44 -8.09 -0.02
CA GLY A 31 18.18 -9.42 0.53
C GLY A 31 16.89 -9.54 1.33
N SER A 32 16.78 -10.63 2.09
CA SER A 32 15.64 -10.97 2.93
C SER A 32 15.60 -10.15 4.22
N SER A 33 14.44 -10.09 4.87
CA SER A 33 14.31 -9.50 6.20
C SER A 33 14.80 -10.48 7.29
N TYR A 34 15.01 -9.92 8.48
CA TYR A 34 15.46 -10.69 9.66
C TYR A 34 14.58 -10.39 10.86
N LEU A 35 14.34 -11.41 11.66
CA LEU A 35 13.86 -11.23 13.03
C LEU A 35 15.06 -10.95 13.93
N VAL A 36 15.04 -9.86 14.65
CA VAL A 36 16.11 -9.42 15.53
C VAL A 36 15.58 -9.30 16.95
N PHE A 37 16.30 -9.85 17.91
CA PHE A 37 16.00 -9.74 19.31
C PHE A 37 16.97 -8.78 19.99
N LEU A 38 16.43 -7.84 20.74
CA LEU A 38 17.15 -6.79 21.45
C LEU A 38 16.78 -6.83 22.94
N THR A 39 17.73 -6.50 23.82
CA THR A 39 17.40 -6.23 25.24
C THR A 39 16.54 -5.00 25.37
N SER A 40 15.54 -5.03 26.26
CA SER A 40 14.58 -3.92 26.44
C SER A 40 15.25 -2.62 26.93
N GLY A 41 16.22 -2.69 27.83
CA GLY A 41 16.82 -1.50 28.45
C GLY A 41 17.89 -0.83 27.58
N GLN A 42 18.88 -1.59 27.14
CA GLN A 42 20.06 -1.05 26.45
C GLN A 42 20.04 -1.31 24.93
N GLN A 43 19.05 -2.05 24.46
CA GLN A 43 18.86 -2.40 23.05
C GLN A 43 20.08 -3.13 22.46
N HIS A 44 20.78 -3.93 23.27
CA HIS A 44 21.84 -4.82 22.80
C HIS A 44 21.25 -5.97 21.98
N LEU A 45 21.94 -6.35 20.93
CA LEU A 45 21.58 -7.49 20.09
C LEU A 45 21.71 -8.79 20.89
N ILE A 46 20.62 -9.52 21.06
CA ILE A 46 20.57 -10.87 21.66
C ILE A 46 20.71 -11.92 20.57
N GLY A 47 20.01 -11.76 19.46
CA GLY A 47 19.99 -12.73 18.37
C GLY A 47 19.41 -12.13 17.09
N LYS A 48 19.74 -12.78 15.98
CA LYS A 48 19.25 -12.42 14.66
C LYS A 48 19.06 -13.69 13.85
N VAL A 49 17.88 -13.85 13.25
CA VAL A 49 17.52 -14.98 12.40
C VAL A 49 16.90 -14.49 11.08
N GLU A 50 17.20 -15.16 10.00
CA GLU A 50 16.62 -14.85 8.69
C GLU A 50 15.12 -15.18 8.68
N ALA A 51 14.34 -14.38 7.97
CA ALA A 51 12.92 -14.60 7.78
C ALA A 51 12.60 -15.98 7.19
N PRO A 52 11.42 -16.55 7.45
CA PRO A 52 11.02 -17.82 6.87
C PRO A 52 11.16 -17.78 5.34
N SER A 53 11.79 -18.79 4.78
CA SER A 53 12.03 -18.92 3.32
C SER A 53 12.60 -17.66 2.63
N LYS A 54 13.37 -16.86 3.34
CA LYS A 54 13.93 -15.58 2.86
C LYS A 54 12.86 -14.54 2.47
N GLY A 55 11.68 -14.63 3.04
CA GLY A 55 10.58 -13.68 2.81
C GLY A 55 10.75 -12.35 3.54
N GLN A 56 9.66 -11.59 3.59
CA GLN A 56 9.60 -10.31 4.28
C GLN A 56 8.67 -10.40 5.49
N ILE A 57 9.24 -10.25 6.69
CA ILE A 57 8.45 -10.17 7.95
C ILE A 57 7.63 -8.88 7.94
N LYS A 58 6.33 -8.99 8.14
CA LYS A 58 5.42 -7.82 8.18
C LYS A 58 5.12 -7.37 9.59
N GLU A 59 4.70 -8.27 10.45
CA GLU A 59 4.29 -7.97 11.81
C GLU A 59 4.77 -9.06 12.76
N ILE A 60 4.92 -8.72 14.02
CA ILE A 60 5.46 -9.60 15.06
C ILE A 60 4.53 -9.55 16.27
N ALA A 61 4.25 -10.70 16.86
CA ALA A 61 3.52 -10.84 18.11
C ALA A 61 4.15 -11.93 19.00
N PHE A 62 4.01 -11.78 20.30
CA PHE A 62 4.39 -12.81 21.27
C PHE A 62 3.13 -13.53 21.77
N VAL A 63 3.15 -14.86 21.77
CA VAL A 63 2.19 -15.70 22.49
C VAL A 63 2.97 -16.40 23.60
N GLY A 64 2.78 -15.95 24.85
CA GLY A 64 3.76 -16.25 25.89
C GLY A 64 5.14 -15.75 25.46
N GLU A 65 6.19 -16.55 25.66
CA GLU A 65 7.55 -16.18 25.23
C GLU A 65 7.89 -16.62 23.79
N THR A 66 6.93 -17.23 23.10
CA THR A 66 7.11 -17.67 21.71
C THR A 66 6.78 -16.56 20.73
N VAL A 67 7.64 -16.35 19.74
CA VAL A 67 7.45 -15.33 18.72
C VAL A 67 6.68 -15.89 17.52
N TYR A 68 5.68 -15.14 17.08
CA TYR A 68 4.97 -15.34 15.84
C TYR A 68 5.21 -14.13 14.94
N CYS A 69 5.33 -14.36 13.65
CA CYS A 69 5.38 -13.27 12.68
C CYS A 69 4.50 -13.57 11.48
N SER A 70 3.89 -12.53 10.93
CA SER A 70 3.37 -12.60 9.58
C SER A 70 4.49 -12.28 8.59
N ALA A 71 4.58 -13.02 7.50
CA ALA A 71 5.60 -12.82 6.47
C ALA A 71 5.01 -13.02 5.07
N ILE A 72 5.50 -12.21 4.13
CA ILE A 72 5.19 -12.34 2.71
C ILE A 72 6.25 -13.22 2.07
N LEU A 73 5.80 -14.27 1.40
CA LEU A 73 6.58 -15.21 0.61
C LEU A 73 6.02 -15.30 -0.81
N ASP A 74 6.54 -16.23 -1.60
CA ASP A 74 6.20 -16.36 -3.03
C ASP A 74 4.70 -16.62 -3.30
N LYS A 75 4.01 -17.32 -2.38
CA LYS A 75 2.58 -17.65 -2.53
C LYS A 75 1.65 -16.73 -1.75
N GLY A 76 2.17 -15.68 -1.14
CA GLY A 76 1.41 -14.69 -0.39
C GLY A 76 1.81 -14.55 1.07
N LEU A 77 0.87 -14.14 1.90
CA LEU A 77 1.05 -13.83 3.31
C LEU A 77 0.71 -15.04 4.17
N GLY A 78 1.63 -15.44 5.02
CA GLY A 78 1.44 -16.51 6.02
C GLY A 78 1.85 -16.08 7.41
N VAL A 79 1.53 -16.89 8.43
CA VAL A 79 1.99 -16.70 9.80
C VAL A 79 2.90 -17.85 10.20
N TYR A 80 4.01 -17.51 10.81
CA TYR A 80 5.08 -18.42 11.19
C TYR A 80 5.40 -18.28 12.66
N ARG A 81 5.62 -19.41 13.32
CA ARG A 81 6.13 -19.51 14.69
C ARG A 81 7.63 -19.72 14.65
N PHE A 82 8.36 -19.00 15.47
CA PHE A 82 9.79 -19.21 15.68
C PHE A 82 10.02 -20.08 16.93
N ASP A 83 10.60 -21.25 16.75
CA ASP A 83 10.84 -22.22 17.82
C ASP A 83 12.26 -22.12 18.40
N GLY A 84 12.99 -21.02 18.13
CA GLY A 84 14.37 -20.78 18.58
C GLY A 84 15.42 -21.12 17.51
N ASP A 85 15.23 -22.20 16.76
CA ASP A 85 16.15 -22.65 15.71
C ASP A 85 15.52 -22.64 14.31
N SER A 86 14.20 -22.82 14.22
CA SER A 86 13.48 -22.98 12.95
C SER A 86 12.16 -22.26 12.94
N TRP A 87 11.62 -22.10 11.73
CA TRP A 87 10.31 -21.56 11.46
C TRP A 87 9.31 -22.68 11.20
N THR A 88 8.15 -22.61 11.85
CA THR A 88 7.00 -23.49 11.60
C THR A 88 5.86 -22.66 11.03
N GLU A 89 5.35 -23.03 9.86
CA GLU A 89 4.16 -22.39 9.29
C GLU A 89 2.94 -22.74 10.15
N VAL A 90 2.19 -21.72 10.57
CA VAL A 90 1.02 -21.83 11.47
C VAL A 90 -0.26 -21.48 10.73
N ILE A 91 -0.22 -20.41 9.95
CA ILE A 91 -1.26 -20.05 9.00
C ILE A 91 -0.63 -20.13 7.61
N PRO A 92 -1.21 -20.93 6.68
CA PRO A 92 -0.63 -21.12 5.36
C PRO A 92 -0.62 -19.83 4.55
N GLN A 93 0.31 -19.78 3.59
CA GLN A 93 0.40 -18.65 2.67
C GLN A 93 -0.88 -18.47 1.87
N GLN A 94 -1.38 -17.24 1.80
CA GLN A 94 -2.64 -16.89 1.18
C GLN A 94 -2.61 -15.46 0.62
N ASN A 95 -3.57 -15.14 -0.24
CA ASN A 95 -3.69 -13.81 -0.84
C ASN A 95 -4.57 -12.85 -0.04
N GLN A 96 -5.29 -13.36 0.98
CA GLN A 96 -6.09 -12.52 1.86
C GLN A 96 -5.21 -11.64 2.72
N THR A 97 -5.71 -10.48 3.09
CA THR A 97 -5.02 -9.59 4.01
C THR A 97 -4.92 -10.22 5.40
N LEU A 98 -3.83 -9.95 6.08
CA LEU A 98 -3.62 -10.29 7.49
C LEU A 98 -2.83 -9.13 8.08
N THR A 99 -3.50 -8.27 8.83
CA THR A 99 -2.93 -7.05 9.40
C THR A 99 -3.31 -6.86 10.85
N GLY A 100 -2.51 -6.08 11.58
CA GLY A 100 -2.76 -5.82 12.99
C GLY A 100 -2.54 -7.04 13.89
N LEU A 101 -1.53 -7.87 13.57
CA LEU A 101 -1.22 -9.08 14.33
C LEU A 101 -0.87 -8.76 15.78
N LYS A 102 -1.67 -9.27 16.71
CA LYS A 102 -1.52 -9.09 18.17
C LYS A 102 -1.86 -10.37 18.90
N SER A 103 -1.59 -10.41 20.21
CA SER A 103 -1.91 -11.56 21.05
C SER A 103 -2.34 -11.13 22.44
N ASP A 104 -3.15 -11.97 23.07
CA ASP A 104 -3.48 -11.92 24.51
C ASP A 104 -2.74 -12.99 25.34
N GLY A 105 -1.79 -13.70 24.71
CA GLY A 105 -1.05 -14.80 25.35
C GLY A 105 -1.59 -16.19 25.01
N LYS A 106 -2.77 -16.29 24.41
CA LYS A 106 -3.37 -17.55 23.95
C LYS A 106 -3.71 -17.52 22.46
N TYR A 107 -4.41 -16.48 22.03
CA TYR A 107 -4.83 -16.28 20.65
C TYR A 107 -3.93 -15.30 19.93
N LEU A 108 -3.81 -15.49 18.61
CA LEU A 108 -3.36 -14.45 17.69
C LEU A 108 -4.59 -13.76 17.10
N TYR A 109 -4.65 -12.44 17.23
CA TYR A 109 -5.72 -11.62 16.68
C TYR A 109 -5.20 -10.83 15.49
N PHE A 110 -6.01 -10.69 14.46
CA PHE A 110 -5.69 -9.93 13.26
C PHE A 110 -6.95 -9.53 12.49
N THR A 111 -6.79 -8.61 11.58
CA THR A 111 -7.80 -8.23 10.59
C THR A 111 -7.57 -8.99 9.30
N SER A 112 -8.63 -9.53 8.70
CA SER A 112 -8.58 -10.19 7.39
C SER A 112 -9.85 -9.95 6.59
N ASP A 113 -9.70 -9.93 5.26
CA ASP A 113 -10.79 -9.88 4.28
C ASP A 113 -11.26 -11.28 3.83
N LEU A 114 -10.95 -12.32 4.60
CA LEU A 114 -11.30 -13.71 4.33
C LEU A 114 -12.80 -13.91 4.04
N SER A 115 -13.68 -13.12 4.69
CA SER A 115 -15.14 -13.13 4.48
C SER A 115 -15.62 -12.14 3.41
N GLY A 116 -14.75 -11.60 2.58
CA GLY A 116 -15.07 -10.64 1.53
C GLY A 116 -14.93 -9.17 1.93
N ILE A 117 -14.94 -8.88 3.22
CA ILE A 117 -14.67 -7.57 3.83
C ILE A 117 -13.83 -7.77 5.08
N ASN A 118 -13.12 -6.72 5.48
CA ASN A 118 -12.31 -6.77 6.69
C ASN A 118 -13.16 -7.09 7.91
N ASN A 119 -12.75 -8.12 8.63
CA ASN A 119 -13.29 -8.50 9.93
C ASN A 119 -12.14 -8.88 10.85
N LEU A 120 -12.42 -8.91 12.17
CA LEU A 120 -11.48 -9.40 13.15
C LEU A 120 -11.55 -10.92 13.25
N TYR A 121 -10.40 -11.52 13.33
CA TYR A 121 -10.22 -12.97 13.51
C TYR A 121 -9.35 -13.25 14.72
N ALA A 122 -9.55 -14.43 15.30
CA ALA A 122 -8.70 -15.01 16.33
C ALA A 122 -8.25 -16.39 15.91
N PHE A 123 -6.96 -16.67 16.04
CA PHE A 123 -6.39 -17.97 15.79
C PHE A 123 -5.90 -18.58 17.11
N ASP A 124 -6.46 -19.72 17.50
CA ASP A 124 -6.04 -20.48 18.68
C ASP A 124 -4.75 -21.21 18.37
N THR A 125 -3.65 -20.80 19.02
CA THR A 125 -2.33 -21.39 18.77
C THR A 125 -2.15 -22.79 19.32
N GLY A 126 -3.04 -23.23 20.23
CA GLY A 126 -3.02 -24.57 20.81
C GLY A 126 -3.79 -25.60 19.97
N THR A 127 -4.93 -25.19 19.41
CA THR A 127 -5.80 -26.10 18.62
C THR A 127 -5.66 -25.89 17.12
N SER A 128 -4.96 -24.84 16.70
CA SER A 128 -4.84 -24.41 15.28
C SER A 128 -6.20 -24.10 14.64
N THR A 129 -7.15 -23.60 15.43
CA THR A 129 -8.49 -23.26 14.97
C THR A 129 -8.61 -21.78 14.73
N LEU A 130 -9.17 -21.39 13.57
CA LEU A 130 -9.46 -20.00 13.23
C LEU A 130 -10.91 -19.66 13.56
N TYR A 131 -11.12 -18.50 14.15
CA TYR A 131 -12.43 -17.94 14.47
C TYR A 131 -12.60 -16.55 13.87
N LYS A 132 -13.76 -16.28 13.29
CA LYS A 132 -14.22 -14.94 12.95
C LYS A 132 -14.92 -14.33 14.16
N LEU A 133 -14.50 -13.14 14.60
CA LEU A 133 -15.03 -12.47 15.81
C LEU A 133 -16.08 -11.41 15.49
N THR A 134 -15.96 -10.72 14.37
CA THR A 134 -16.89 -9.65 13.98
C THR A 134 -17.59 -9.99 12.69
N ASN A 135 -18.78 -9.44 12.51
CA ASN A 135 -19.55 -9.58 11.27
C ASN A 135 -19.99 -8.17 10.82
N ALA A 136 -19.01 -7.31 10.55
CA ALA A 136 -19.24 -5.94 10.11
C ALA A 136 -19.86 -5.91 8.71
N LEU A 137 -20.75 -4.97 8.47
CA LEU A 137 -21.39 -4.82 7.15
C LEU A 137 -20.45 -4.20 6.11
N TYR A 138 -19.59 -3.26 6.53
CA TYR A 138 -18.68 -2.54 5.64
C TYR A 138 -17.21 -2.76 6.00
N GLY A 139 -16.89 -3.14 7.21
CA GLY A 139 -15.55 -3.51 7.65
C GLY A 139 -15.27 -3.22 9.12
N ALA A 140 -14.45 -4.08 9.73
CA ALA A 140 -13.89 -3.92 11.06
C ALA A 140 -12.38 -4.18 10.99
N SER A 141 -11.57 -3.31 11.62
CA SER A 141 -10.11 -3.38 11.58
C SER A 141 -9.45 -2.92 12.88
N ASP A 142 -8.13 -3.06 12.95
CA ASP A 142 -7.26 -2.55 14.02
C ASP A 142 -7.65 -3.01 15.43
N GLY A 143 -8.02 -4.28 15.56
CA GLY A 143 -8.41 -4.88 16.83
C GLY A 143 -7.32 -4.75 17.91
N PHE A 144 -7.72 -4.33 19.11
CA PHE A 144 -6.88 -4.30 20.30
C PHE A 144 -7.64 -4.93 21.46
N ILE A 145 -7.03 -5.93 22.10
CA ILE A 145 -7.63 -6.68 23.19
C ILE A 145 -7.02 -6.22 24.51
N ARG A 146 -7.90 -5.91 25.47
CA ARG A 146 -7.51 -5.61 26.84
C ARG A 146 -8.59 -6.04 27.82
N ASP A 147 -8.19 -6.76 28.84
CA ASP A 147 -9.08 -7.17 29.96
C ASP A 147 -10.35 -7.91 29.48
N GLY A 148 -10.23 -8.73 28.43
CA GLY A 148 -11.36 -9.48 27.86
C GLY A 148 -12.27 -8.65 26.94
N VAL A 149 -11.93 -7.41 26.67
CA VAL A 149 -12.68 -6.52 25.77
C VAL A 149 -11.84 -6.29 24.50
N VAL A 150 -12.47 -6.45 23.33
CA VAL A 150 -11.89 -6.04 22.04
C VAL A 150 -12.37 -4.64 21.69
N TYR A 151 -11.44 -3.76 21.38
CA TYR A 151 -11.66 -2.44 20.81
C TYR A 151 -11.22 -2.49 19.35
N TYR A 152 -12.00 -1.92 18.44
CA TYR A 152 -11.70 -1.95 17.02
C TYR A 152 -12.28 -0.76 16.29
N SER A 153 -11.77 -0.49 15.09
CA SER A 153 -12.33 0.48 14.18
C SER A 153 -13.39 -0.19 13.32
N GLU A 154 -14.61 0.31 13.35
CA GLU A 154 -15.69 -0.11 12.48
C GLU A 154 -15.99 0.97 11.46
N PHE A 155 -16.17 0.57 10.21
CA PHE A 155 -16.53 1.47 9.11
C PHE A 155 -17.99 1.30 8.75
N ASP A 156 -18.73 2.42 8.66
CA ASP A 156 -20.10 2.45 8.16
C ASP A 156 -20.34 3.66 7.22
N HIS A 157 -21.59 3.94 6.92
CA HIS A 157 -22.00 5.05 6.03
C HIS A 157 -21.67 6.44 6.58
N GLN A 158 -21.33 6.57 7.85
CA GLN A 158 -20.92 7.82 8.51
C GLN A 158 -19.38 7.93 8.65
N GLY A 159 -18.65 6.85 8.30
CA GLY A 159 -17.20 6.79 8.37
C GLY A 159 -16.70 5.80 9.43
N TYR A 160 -15.51 6.05 9.96
CA TYR A 160 -14.88 5.20 10.98
C TYR A 160 -15.32 5.59 12.38
N HIS A 161 -15.68 4.61 13.19
CA HIS A 161 -15.93 4.79 14.62
C HIS A 161 -15.16 3.77 15.43
N LEU A 162 -14.91 4.13 16.71
CA LEU A 162 -14.40 3.20 17.68
C LEU A 162 -15.55 2.34 18.23
N ALA A 163 -15.46 1.03 18.03
CA ALA A 163 -16.38 0.04 18.60
C ALA A 163 -15.68 -0.78 19.68
N LYS A 164 -16.47 -1.38 20.57
CA LYS A 164 -15.98 -2.32 21.59
C LYS A 164 -17.00 -3.41 21.86
N ASN A 165 -16.50 -4.61 22.13
CA ASN A 165 -17.32 -5.75 22.54
C ASN A 165 -16.58 -6.57 23.60
N ASP A 166 -17.31 -7.19 24.53
CA ASP A 166 -16.75 -8.22 25.40
C ASP A 166 -16.51 -9.49 24.56
N LEU A 167 -15.32 -10.06 24.66
CA LEU A 167 -14.96 -11.28 23.93
C LEU A 167 -15.87 -12.48 24.28
N LYS A 168 -16.46 -12.47 25.48
CA LYS A 168 -17.41 -13.52 25.92
C LYS A 168 -18.78 -13.39 25.28
N GLU A 169 -19.16 -12.17 24.86
CA GLU A 169 -20.44 -11.89 24.22
C GLU A 169 -20.38 -12.04 22.71
N LEU A 170 -19.17 -12.05 22.13
CA LEU A 170 -18.98 -12.26 20.72
C LEU A 170 -19.30 -13.72 20.32
N LYS A 171 -19.95 -13.87 19.18
CA LYS A 171 -20.12 -15.16 18.56
C LYS A 171 -18.83 -15.53 17.82
N TRP A 172 -18.09 -16.50 18.34
CA TRP A 172 -16.90 -17.04 17.72
C TRP A 172 -17.32 -18.05 16.64
N GLU A 173 -17.23 -17.64 15.38
CA GLU A 173 -17.60 -18.50 14.23
C GLU A 173 -16.33 -19.14 13.67
N GLU A 174 -16.28 -20.46 13.59
CA GLU A 174 -15.17 -21.16 12.93
C GLU A 174 -15.05 -20.69 11.47
N ALA A 175 -13.84 -20.48 11.03
CA ALA A 175 -13.50 -20.03 9.69
C ALA A 175 -12.33 -20.86 9.13
N ASP A 176 -12.18 -20.86 7.82
CA ASP A 176 -11.15 -21.62 7.14
C ASP A 176 -10.49 -20.77 6.03
N PHE A 177 -9.17 -20.65 6.06
CA PHE A 177 -8.42 -19.98 5.01
C PHE A 177 -8.49 -20.69 3.65
N ALA A 178 -8.79 -21.99 3.63
CA ALA A 178 -8.97 -22.73 2.38
C ALA A 178 -10.27 -22.35 1.66
N SER A 179 -11.19 -21.65 2.34
CA SER A 179 -12.51 -21.28 1.81
C SER A 179 -12.74 -19.76 1.84
N PRO A 180 -11.90 -18.96 1.15
CA PRO A 180 -12.07 -17.51 1.12
C PRO A 180 -13.35 -17.12 0.36
N TYR A 181 -13.89 -15.97 0.69
CA TYR A 181 -15.05 -15.42 -0.02
C TYR A 181 -14.72 -15.23 -1.50
N LYS A 182 -15.62 -15.73 -2.34
CA LYS A 182 -15.52 -15.58 -3.79
C LYS A 182 -16.39 -14.42 -4.25
N TYR A 183 -15.77 -13.46 -4.91
CA TYR A 183 -16.47 -12.28 -5.45
C TYR A 183 -17.14 -12.66 -6.78
N PRO A 184 -18.49 -12.68 -6.88
CA PRO A 184 -19.18 -13.12 -8.10
C PRO A 184 -18.78 -12.31 -9.34
N ILE A 185 -18.57 -11.01 -9.19
CA ILE A 185 -18.13 -10.15 -10.30
C ILE A 185 -16.72 -10.52 -10.77
N ALA A 186 -15.78 -10.80 -9.84
CA ALA A 186 -14.43 -11.20 -10.19
C ALA A 186 -14.40 -12.58 -10.89
N GLU A 187 -15.25 -13.51 -10.46
CA GLU A 187 -15.41 -14.81 -11.13
C GLU A 187 -15.95 -14.64 -12.55
N MET A 188 -16.98 -13.83 -12.74
CA MET A 188 -17.56 -13.53 -14.05
C MET A 188 -16.53 -12.87 -14.99
N LEU A 189 -15.80 -11.85 -14.51
CA LEU A 189 -14.75 -11.20 -15.28
C LEU A 189 -13.59 -12.16 -15.63
N SER A 190 -13.23 -13.04 -14.68
CA SER A 190 -12.21 -14.08 -14.93
C SER A 190 -12.65 -15.07 -16.01
N GLN A 191 -13.92 -15.46 -16.03
CA GLN A 191 -14.46 -16.31 -17.09
C GLN A 191 -14.44 -15.62 -18.45
N GLN A 192 -14.90 -14.36 -18.51
CA GLN A 192 -14.85 -13.57 -19.75
C GLN A 192 -13.41 -13.40 -20.26
N ALA A 193 -12.46 -13.11 -19.36
CA ALA A 193 -11.04 -12.99 -19.74
C ALA A 193 -10.48 -14.32 -20.27
N LYS A 194 -10.85 -15.46 -19.68
CA LYS A 194 -10.42 -16.78 -20.17
C LYS A 194 -10.99 -17.09 -21.54
N GLU A 195 -12.27 -16.76 -21.80
CA GLU A 195 -12.89 -16.93 -23.10
C GLU A 195 -12.24 -16.05 -24.16
N GLN A 196 -11.95 -14.78 -23.83
CA GLN A 196 -11.27 -13.85 -24.73
C GLN A 196 -9.84 -14.30 -25.04
N THR A 197 -9.07 -14.71 -24.03
CA THR A 197 -7.72 -15.26 -24.20
C THR A 197 -7.76 -16.53 -25.06
N ARG A 198 -8.76 -17.39 -24.91
CA ARG A 198 -8.92 -18.58 -25.73
C ARG A 198 -9.21 -18.25 -27.19
N LEU A 199 -10.01 -17.23 -27.47
CA LEU A 199 -10.28 -16.73 -28.81
C LEU A 199 -9.03 -16.11 -29.44
N ASP A 200 -8.30 -15.31 -28.68
CA ASP A 200 -7.04 -14.70 -29.13
C ASP A 200 -5.94 -15.74 -29.40
N THR A 201 -5.87 -16.80 -28.58
CA THR A 201 -4.91 -17.90 -28.74
C THR A 201 -5.23 -18.74 -30.00
N LEU A 202 -6.48 -18.80 -30.42
CA LEU A 202 -6.86 -19.45 -31.67
C LEU A 202 -6.51 -18.60 -32.92
N GLN A 203 -6.26 -17.30 -32.74
CA GLN A 203 -5.93 -16.38 -33.84
C GLN A 203 -4.43 -16.07 -33.97
N SER A 204 -3.64 -16.24 -32.93
CA SER A 204 -2.19 -16.05 -33.00
C SER A 204 -1.47 -16.83 -31.91
N VAL A 205 -0.68 -17.82 -32.27
CA VAL A 205 0.43 -18.26 -31.42
C VAL A 205 1.49 -17.15 -31.52
N VAL A 206 1.32 -16.10 -30.75
CA VAL A 206 2.40 -15.13 -30.54
C VAL A 206 3.44 -15.85 -29.69
N ASP A 207 4.54 -16.21 -30.30
CA ASP A 207 5.70 -16.76 -29.62
C ASP A 207 6.27 -15.67 -28.69
N ILE A 208 5.86 -15.69 -27.42
CA ILE A 208 6.30 -14.75 -26.38
C ILE A 208 7.80 -14.92 -26.06
N THR A 209 8.43 -15.97 -26.63
CA THR A 209 9.87 -16.24 -26.46
C THR A 209 10.73 -15.47 -27.47
N SER A 210 10.16 -14.81 -28.47
CA SER A 210 10.91 -13.89 -29.29
C SER A 210 11.26 -12.65 -28.48
N GLU A 211 12.51 -12.52 -28.07
CA GLU A 211 13.07 -11.24 -27.58
C GLU A 211 12.97 -10.21 -28.73
N GLU A 212 11.80 -9.62 -28.91
CA GLU A 212 11.67 -8.44 -29.77
C GLU A 212 12.52 -7.33 -29.15
N LYS A 213 13.73 -7.17 -29.65
CA LYS A 213 14.57 -6.03 -29.32
C LYS A 213 13.96 -4.79 -29.94
N TYR A 214 13.17 -4.09 -29.15
CA TYR A 214 12.68 -2.78 -29.55
C TYR A 214 13.86 -1.83 -29.75
N PRO A 215 14.00 -1.17 -30.93
CA PRO A 215 15.09 -0.25 -31.17
C PRO A 215 14.96 0.93 -30.21
N SER A 216 15.87 1.04 -29.25
CA SER A 216 15.93 2.19 -28.36
C SER A 216 16.76 3.30 -29.01
N LYS A 217 16.26 4.54 -28.98
CA LYS A 217 17.02 5.73 -29.39
C LYS A 217 17.23 6.63 -28.19
N ARG A 218 18.42 7.23 -28.13
CA ARG A 218 18.72 8.22 -27.09
C ARG A 218 17.73 9.38 -27.20
N TYR A 219 17.02 9.67 -26.13
CA TYR A 219 16.08 10.80 -26.06
C TYR A 219 16.84 12.14 -26.04
N SER A 220 16.56 13.01 -27.02
CA SER A 220 17.11 14.36 -27.06
C SER A 220 16.24 15.30 -26.22
N LYS A 221 16.71 15.68 -25.04
CA LYS A 221 15.98 16.59 -24.15
C LYS A 221 15.69 17.94 -24.79
N LEU A 222 16.67 18.52 -25.50
CA LEU A 222 16.53 19.81 -26.17
C LEU A 222 15.61 19.74 -27.40
N GLY A 223 15.72 18.67 -28.20
CA GLY A 223 14.89 18.51 -29.40
C GLY A 223 13.42 18.23 -29.10
N HIS A 224 13.07 17.89 -27.84
CA HIS A 224 11.72 17.55 -27.43
C HIS A 224 11.21 18.45 -26.28
N LEU A 225 11.72 19.67 -26.15
CA LEU A 225 11.27 20.63 -25.14
C LEU A 225 9.80 21.01 -25.32
N PHE A 226 9.35 21.13 -26.57
CA PHE A 226 8.02 21.58 -26.89
C PHE A 226 7.24 20.47 -27.59
N ARG A 227 6.10 20.14 -27.04
CA ARG A 227 5.11 19.22 -27.62
C ARG A 227 3.72 19.74 -27.28
N VAL A 228 3.12 20.47 -28.21
CA VAL A 228 1.73 20.93 -28.04
C VAL A 228 0.81 19.74 -27.95
N HIS A 229 0.06 19.65 -26.87
CA HIS A 229 -0.87 18.55 -26.63
C HIS A 229 -2.31 19.00 -26.45
N SER A 230 -2.53 20.28 -26.11
CA SER A 230 -3.88 20.83 -25.93
C SER A 230 -3.93 22.32 -26.24
N TRP A 231 -5.10 22.77 -26.63
CA TRP A 231 -5.42 24.18 -26.80
C TRP A 231 -6.91 24.42 -26.50
N GLY A 232 -7.27 25.64 -26.19
CA GLY A 232 -8.64 26.04 -25.95
C GLY A 232 -8.93 27.44 -26.47
N PRO A 233 -10.16 27.72 -26.93
CA PRO A 233 -10.56 29.03 -27.47
C PRO A 233 -10.88 30.05 -26.35
N VAL A 234 -10.38 29.84 -25.17
CA VAL A 234 -10.52 30.71 -23.99
C VAL A 234 -9.15 30.94 -23.38
N TYR A 235 -8.88 32.16 -22.95
CA TYR A 235 -7.72 32.44 -22.14
C TYR A 235 -8.02 32.20 -20.67
N TYR A 236 -7.18 31.39 -20.00
CA TYR A 236 -7.23 31.13 -18.57
C TYR A 236 -6.02 31.77 -17.89
N ASN A 237 -6.26 32.61 -16.90
CA ASN A 237 -5.19 33.09 -16.04
C ASN A 237 -4.98 32.10 -14.89
N VAL A 238 -4.07 31.16 -15.11
CA VAL A 238 -3.78 30.09 -14.13
C VAL A 238 -3.22 30.64 -12.84
N ASP A 239 -2.42 31.70 -12.89
CA ASP A 239 -1.81 32.31 -11.70
C ASP A 239 -2.88 32.97 -10.82
N ASN A 240 -3.85 33.67 -11.41
CA ASN A 240 -4.99 34.24 -10.66
C ASN A 240 -5.89 33.14 -10.08
N ILE A 241 -6.10 32.05 -10.82
CA ILE A 241 -6.89 30.90 -10.35
C ILE A 241 -6.19 30.24 -9.15
N MET A 242 -4.90 29.95 -9.26
CA MET A 242 -4.15 29.27 -8.20
C MET A 242 -3.97 30.13 -6.94
N ASN A 243 -3.80 31.44 -7.10
CA ASN A 243 -3.61 32.36 -5.99
C ASN A 243 -4.93 32.91 -5.43
N MET A 244 -6.09 32.50 -5.98
CA MET A 244 -7.41 33.04 -5.63
C MET A 244 -7.47 34.57 -5.72
N SER A 245 -6.70 35.17 -6.64
CA SER A 245 -6.56 36.61 -6.84
C SER A 245 -7.43 37.05 -8.01
N TYR A 246 -8.72 37.18 -7.78
CA TYR A 246 -9.69 37.63 -8.80
C TYR A 246 -10.82 38.42 -8.17
N GLU A 247 -11.19 39.53 -8.83
CA GLU A 247 -12.34 40.36 -8.50
C GLU A 247 -13.52 40.13 -9.48
N SER A 248 -13.20 39.61 -10.67
CA SER A 248 -14.15 39.40 -11.76
C SER A 248 -13.91 38.05 -12.45
N ILE A 249 -14.94 37.46 -13.05
CA ILE A 249 -14.81 36.26 -13.90
C ILE A 249 -13.83 36.46 -15.07
N TYR A 250 -13.69 37.71 -15.53
CA TYR A 250 -12.74 38.04 -16.61
C TYR A 250 -11.29 38.02 -16.16
N ASP A 251 -11.01 38.05 -14.85
CA ASP A 251 -9.67 37.87 -14.28
C ASP A 251 -9.27 36.39 -14.28
N LEU A 252 -10.24 35.50 -14.34
CA LEU A 252 -10.02 34.07 -14.42
C LEU A 252 -10.01 33.55 -15.86
N ALA A 253 -10.98 34.03 -16.67
CA ALA A 253 -11.15 33.57 -18.05
C ALA A 253 -11.67 34.69 -18.92
N SER A 254 -11.15 34.85 -20.13
CA SER A 254 -11.56 35.84 -21.12
C SER A 254 -11.59 35.28 -22.52
N LEU A 255 -12.21 36.02 -23.44
CA LEU A 255 -12.16 35.65 -24.85
C LEU A 255 -10.72 35.67 -25.36
N GLY A 256 -10.26 34.54 -25.95
CA GLY A 256 -8.89 34.40 -26.37
C GLY A 256 -8.53 32.99 -26.75
N ALA A 257 -7.29 32.62 -26.55
CA ALA A 257 -6.82 31.25 -26.76
C ALA A 257 -5.72 30.91 -25.78
N THR A 258 -5.68 29.67 -25.35
CA THR A 258 -4.59 29.12 -24.54
C THR A 258 -4.05 27.88 -25.20
N VAL A 259 -2.72 27.75 -25.25
CA VAL A 259 -2.01 26.60 -25.79
C VAL A 259 -1.10 26.03 -24.72
N TYR A 260 -1.16 24.70 -24.55
CA TYR A 260 -0.31 23.97 -23.62
C TYR A 260 0.63 23.04 -24.38
N SER A 261 1.86 23.04 -23.94
CA SER A 261 2.88 22.15 -24.43
C SER A 261 3.62 21.52 -23.25
N GLN A 262 3.75 20.20 -23.28
CA GLN A 262 4.49 19.44 -22.28
C GLN A 262 5.33 18.39 -22.96
N ASN A 263 6.61 18.29 -22.57
CA ASN A 263 7.47 17.26 -23.12
C ASN A 263 7.09 15.88 -22.56
N THR A 264 7.51 14.80 -23.23
CA THR A 264 7.19 13.42 -22.85
C THR A 264 7.65 13.03 -21.43
N LEU A 265 8.69 13.68 -20.92
CA LEU A 265 9.22 13.43 -19.58
C LEU A 265 8.54 14.29 -18.48
N GLY A 266 7.62 15.19 -18.84
CA GLY A 266 7.00 16.11 -17.88
C GLY A 266 7.94 17.17 -17.29
N THR A 267 9.18 17.28 -17.81
CA THR A 267 10.19 18.19 -17.26
C THR A 267 10.20 19.57 -17.90
N ALA A 268 9.50 19.77 -19.01
CA ALA A 268 9.32 21.05 -19.67
C ALA A 268 7.84 21.29 -19.94
N VAL A 269 7.30 22.35 -19.36
CA VAL A 269 5.90 22.75 -19.51
C VAL A 269 5.88 24.19 -20.05
N THR A 270 5.10 24.43 -21.09
CA THR A 270 4.91 25.75 -21.67
C THR A 270 3.43 26.06 -21.77
N MET A 271 3.05 27.22 -21.34
CA MET A 271 1.71 27.78 -21.52
C MET A 271 1.82 29.09 -22.30
N LEU A 272 1.09 29.19 -23.39
CA LEU A 272 0.96 30.43 -24.15
C LEU A 272 -0.51 30.83 -24.15
N GLY A 273 -0.79 32.06 -23.83
CA GLY A 273 -2.12 32.61 -23.77
C GLY A 273 -2.23 33.91 -24.55
N TYR A 274 -3.37 34.13 -25.18
CA TYR A 274 -3.77 35.39 -25.79
C TYR A 274 -5.19 35.71 -25.34
N SER A 275 -5.42 36.96 -24.95
CA SER A 275 -6.73 37.44 -24.57
C SER A 275 -7.07 38.77 -25.22
N TYR A 276 -8.37 38.97 -25.47
CA TYR A 276 -8.92 40.23 -25.89
C TYR A 276 -10.05 40.63 -24.95
N HIS A 277 -9.92 41.81 -24.32
CA HIS A 277 -10.92 42.32 -23.41
C HIS A 277 -11.02 43.85 -23.52
N LYS A 278 -12.23 44.41 -23.69
CA LYS A 278 -12.51 45.83 -23.75
C LYS A 278 -11.63 46.63 -24.73
N GLY A 279 -11.29 46.08 -25.87
CA GLY A 279 -10.41 46.76 -26.86
C GLY A 279 -8.91 46.53 -26.64
N PHE A 280 -8.50 45.86 -25.58
CA PHE A 280 -7.11 45.60 -25.28
C PHE A 280 -6.71 44.17 -25.64
N HIS A 281 -5.51 44.01 -26.20
CA HIS A 281 -4.91 42.73 -26.50
C HIS A 281 -3.82 42.43 -25.45
N SER A 282 -3.85 41.23 -24.91
CA SER A 282 -2.87 40.77 -23.94
C SER A 282 -2.31 39.43 -24.36
N GLY A 283 -0.99 39.23 -24.16
CA GLY A 283 -0.32 37.96 -24.37
C GLY A 283 0.35 37.50 -23.08
N HIS A 284 0.34 36.20 -22.83
CA HIS A 284 1.00 35.57 -21.69
C HIS A 284 1.81 34.38 -22.18
N ALA A 285 3.03 34.23 -21.67
CA ALA A 285 3.89 33.08 -21.94
C ALA A 285 4.58 32.64 -20.65
N LYS A 286 4.37 31.41 -20.26
CA LYS A 286 5.02 30.80 -19.10
C LYS A 286 5.74 29.54 -19.53
N PHE A 287 7.01 29.41 -19.20
CA PHE A 287 7.84 28.24 -19.43
C PHE A 287 8.45 27.77 -18.12
N THR A 288 8.24 26.52 -17.77
CA THR A 288 8.82 25.90 -16.58
C THR A 288 9.66 24.71 -16.98
N TYR A 289 10.89 24.64 -16.52
CA TYR A 289 11.79 23.52 -16.75
C TYR A 289 12.34 22.96 -15.44
N THR A 290 12.07 21.68 -15.19
CA THR A 290 12.47 20.95 -13.97
C THR A 290 13.45 19.81 -14.26
N GLY A 291 13.98 19.73 -15.47
CA GLY A 291 14.89 18.65 -15.88
C GLY A 291 16.32 18.76 -15.37
N TRP A 292 16.66 19.85 -14.65
CA TRP A 292 17.92 20.08 -13.94
C TRP A 292 17.64 20.16 -12.43
N GLY A 293 18.70 20.19 -11.62
CA GLY A 293 18.56 20.33 -10.18
C GLY A 293 17.70 21.52 -9.72
N PRO A 294 17.93 22.78 -10.18
CA PRO A 294 17.02 23.89 -9.95
C PRO A 294 15.86 23.86 -10.96
N ALA A 295 14.66 24.24 -10.51
CA ALA A 295 13.57 24.57 -11.40
C ALA A 295 13.81 25.96 -12.00
N ILE A 296 13.64 26.09 -13.33
CA ILE A 296 13.74 27.36 -14.05
C ILE A 296 12.33 27.73 -14.50
N GLU A 297 11.89 28.91 -14.13
CA GLU A 297 10.63 29.49 -14.55
C GLU A 297 10.86 30.82 -15.25
N LEU A 298 10.24 30.99 -16.42
CA LEU A 298 10.23 32.20 -17.21
C LEU A 298 8.76 32.55 -17.48
N ALA A 299 8.33 33.74 -17.11
CA ALA A 299 6.96 34.22 -17.30
C ALA A 299 6.96 35.67 -17.84
#